data_2831aa0c5b88fea57d068baba0dac882
#
_entry.id   2831aa0c5b88fea57d068baba0dac882
#
_cell.length_a   1.000
_cell.length_b   1.000
_cell.length_c   1.000
_cell.angle_alpha   90.00
_cell.angle_beta   90.00
_cell.angle_gamma   90.00
#
_symmetry.space_group_name_H-M   'P 1'
#
loop_
_entity.id
_entity.type
_entity.pdbx_description
1 polymer ?
#
loop_
_entity_poly.entity_id
_entity_poly.type
_entity_poly.pdbx_seq_one_letter_code
_entity_poly.pdbx_strand_id
1 'polypeptide(L)'
;MERFIDPKTLARVKDMPLVAKTVADGFLHGLHQSRQRGVGIEFSQYRSYEDGDDLGRIDWKLFARSDRYFVREAERESEIAIWFLLDASASMGVSSDPEGKDDSWSKLDYAAHLIATLSYIAYRQGDRIGFLALSGDGHHVIPLGGGDQHWTAILLELARIRATKAFPSPGSLSAILKPLQVPGLIFVISDFYEQSDEILEVTRSLSGRHTEVAAVQLVNSGEQDFPYKGIIRFEDAETGEQVRISARDAEAHYRTKRAAFQTGLEQKLGQMSVALSTVNVDEPMDQSIFDFLKSRERVER
;
A
#
# COMPACT_ATOMS: atom_id res chain seq x y z
N MET A 1 6.07 21.06 14.02
CA MET A 1 4.64 20.70 13.84
C MET A 1 4.52 20.30 12.39
N GLU A 2 4.62 19.01 12.12
CA GLU A 2 4.44 18.47 10.77
C GLU A 2 2.98 18.73 10.37
N ARG A 3 2.79 19.47 9.27
CA ARG A 3 1.45 19.70 8.73
C ARG A 3 1.14 18.53 7.80
N PHE A 4 0.40 17.58 8.31
CA PHE A 4 -0.19 16.54 7.46
C PHE A 4 -1.26 17.16 6.55
N ILE A 5 -1.36 16.65 5.33
CA ILE A 5 -2.33 17.15 4.36
C ILE A 5 -3.69 16.52 4.69
N ASP A 6 -4.69 17.38 4.95
CA ASP A 6 -6.04 16.93 5.25
C ASP A 6 -6.63 16.10 4.10
N PRO A 7 -7.14 14.86 4.38
CA PRO A 7 -7.70 13.96 3.37
C PRO A 7 -8.84 14.61 2.55
N LYS A 8 -9.69 15.40 3.18
CA LYS A 8 -10.78 16.09 2.49
C LYS A 8 -10.26 17.12 1.48
N THR A 9 -9.12 17.74 1.78
CA THR A 9 -8.45 18.65 0.85
C THR A 9 -7.87 17.88 -0.33
N LEU A 10 -7.26 16.71 -0.10
CA LEU A 10 -6.73 15.86 -1.16
C LEU A 10 -7.85 15.30 -2.04
N ALA A 11 -8.98 14.90 -1.46
CA ALA A 11 -10.12 14.37 -2.21
C ALA A 11 -10.71 15.39 -3.22
N ARG A 12 -10.56 16.70 -2.95
CA ARG A 12 -10.96 17.78 -3.87
C ARG A 12 -10.01 17.96 -5.05
N VAL A 13 -8.76 17.48 -4.91
CA VAL A 13 -7.77 17.56 -5.97
C VAL A 13 -7.93 16.36 -6.89
N LYS A 14 -8.56 16.58 -8.06
CA LYS A 14 -8.79 15.51 -9.05
C LYS A 14 -7.54 15.11 -9.86
N ASP A 15 -6.40 15.71 -9.57
CA ASP A 15 -5.11 15.45 -10.24
C ASP A 15 -4.30 14.43 -9.44
N MET A 16 -4.55 13.14 -9.70
CA MET A 16 -3.84 12.04 -9.03
C MET A 16 -2.31 12.13 -9.15
N PRO A 17 -1.70 12.46 -10.31
CA PRO A 17 -0.26 12.69 -10.41
C PRO A 17 0.25 13.77 -9.46
N LEU A 18 -0.48 14.88 -9.33
CA LEU A 18 -0.08 15.98 -8.45
C LEU A 18 -0.17 15.55 -6.98
N VAL A 19 -1.26 14.90 -6.59
CA VAL A 19 -1.43 14.36 -5.23
C VAL A 19 -0.32 13.39 -4.89
N ALA A 20 -0.06 12.41 -5.76
CA ALA A 20 0.97 11.39 -5.54
C ALA A 20 2.37 12.01 -5.35
N LYS A 21 2.76 12.95 -6.20
CA LYS A 21 4.04 13.66 -6.08
C LYS A 21 4.12 14.49 -4.81
N THR A 22 3.07 15.22 -4.47
CA THR A 22 3.05 16.09 -3.29
C THR A 22 3.18 15.28 -1.99
N VAL A 23 2.43 14.18 -1.88
CA VAL A 23 2.49 13.30 -0.70
C VAL A 23 3.85 12.60 -0.62
N ALA A 24 4.37 12.08 -1.74
CA ALA A 24 5.67 11.44 -1.79
C ALA A 24 6.82 12.40 -1.43
N ASP A 25 6.81 13.62 -1.98
CA ASP A 25 7.82 14.62 -1.67
C ASP A 25 7.76 15.05 -0.19
N GLY A 26 6.56 15.21 0.37
CA GLY A 26 6.35 15.46 1.80
C GLY A 26 6.95 14.35 2.66
N PHE A 27 6.66 13.11 2.31
CA PHE A 27 7.20 11.93 2.99
C PHE A 27 8.73 11.85 2.90
N LEU A 28 9.32 11.98 1.69
CA LEU A 28 10.77 11.92 1.49
C LEU A 28 11.50 13.06 2.23
N HIS A 29 10.94 14.26 2.26
CA HIS A 29 11.49 15.37 3.05
C HIS A 29 11.43 15.10 4.56
N GLY A 30 10.35 14.50 5.05
CA GLY A 30 10.20 14.08 6.45
C GLY A 30 11.26 13.06 6.86
N LEU A 31 11.53 12.07 6.00
CA LEU A 31 12.59 11.07 6.21
C LEU A 31 13.99 11.72 6.28
N HIS A 32 14.28 12.63 5.35
CA HIS A 32 15.57 13.36 5.35
C HIS A 32 15.79 14.19 6.62
N GLN A 33 14.76 14.87 7.12
CA GLN A 33 14.85 15.61 8.38
C GLN A 33 15.03 14.69 9.60
N SER A 34 14.39 13.52 9.60
CA SER A 34 14.54 12.52 10.66
C SER A 34 15.96 11.93 10.65
N ARG A 35 16.53 11.64 9.47
CA ARG A 35 17.93 11.20 9.34
C ARG A 35 18.95 12.27 9.70
N GLN A 36 18.68 13.54 9.47
CA GLN A 36 19.59 14.62 9.87
C GLN A 36 19.62 14.88 11.39
N ARG A 37 18.58 14.48 12.13
CA ARG A 37 18.57 14.54 13.61
C ARG A 37 19.22 13.33 14.28
N GLY A 38 19.34 12.20 13.58
CA GLY A 38 20.13 11.05 13.99
C GLY A 38 21.38 11.01 13.14
N VAL A 39 22.56 11.32 13.73
CA VAL A 39 23.90 11.30 13.17
C VAL A 39 23.98 10.69 11.76
N GLY A 40 24.06 11.56 10.76
CA GLY A 40 24.19 11.15 9.37
C GLY A 40 25.52 10.41 9.18
N ILE A 41 25.42 9.13 8.92
CA ILE A 41 26.45 8.36 8.27
C ILE A 41 25.79 7.80 7.02
N GLU A 42 26.06 8.43 5.86
CA GLU A 42 26.04 7.70 4.61
C GLU A 42 27.12 6.62 4.75
N PHE A 43 26.72 5.41 5.09
CA PHE A 43 27.59 4.25 4.96
C PHE A 43 27.69 3.89 3.48
N SER A 44 28.52 4.60 2.74
CA SER A 44 29.24 3.96 1.64
C SER A 44 30.21 2.99 2.33
N GLN A 45 29.98 1.69 2.20
CA GLN A 45 30.96 0.70 2.64
C GLN A 45 32.22 0.91 1.79
N TYR A 46 33.31 1.28 2.48
CA TYR A 46 34.61 1.34 1.85
C TYR A 46 35.22 -0.05 1.92
N ARG A 47 35.42 -0.68 0.76
CA ARG A 47 36.21 -1.90 0.64
C ARG A 47 37.66 -1.55 0.28
N SER A 48 38.61 -2.28 0.81
CA SER A 48 40.00 -2.16 0.34
C SER A 48 40.08 -2.48 -1.16
N TYR A 49 40.85 -1.69 -1.88
CA TYR A 49 41.12 -1.91 -3.31
C TYR A 49 41.73 -3.31 -3.53
N GLU A 50 41.24 -4.02 -4.51
CA GLU A 50 41.80 -5.28 -5.02
C GLU A 50 42.21 -5.12 -6.46
N ASP A 51 43.26 -5.84 -6.90
CA ASP A 51 43.75 -5.77 -8.26
C ASP A 51 42.66 -6.15 -9.27
N GLY A 52 42.30 -5.19 -10.14
CA GLY A 52 41.18 -5.30 -11.08
C GLY A 52 40.01 -4.36 -10.86
N ASP A 53 40.00 -3.65 -9.75
CA ASP A 53 39.01 -2.61 -9.48
C ASP A 53 39.23 -1.36 -10.36
N ASP A 54 38.15 -0.69 -10.73
CA ASP A 54 38.18 0.56 -11.46
C ASP A 54 38.82 1.68 -10.65
N LEU A 55 39.95 2.17 -11.11
CA LEU A 55 40.69 3.27 -10.47
C LEU A 55 39.89 4.56 -10.31
N GLY A 56 38.87 4.78 -11.15
CA GLY A 56 37.96 5.92 -11.04
C GLY A 56 37.08 5.88 -9.80
N ARG A 57 36.95 4.72 -9.13
CA ARG A 57 36.15 4.53 -7.89
C ARG A 57 36.96 4.67 -6.61
N ILE A 58 38.27 4.91 -6.71
CA ILE A 58 39.12 5.14 -5.53
C ILE A 58 38.75 6.46 -4.85
N ASP A 59 38.53 6.42 -3.53
CA ASP A 59 38.40 7.64 -2.75
C ASP A 59 39.76 8.26 -2.43
N TRP A 60 40.21 9.17 -3.29
CA TRP A 60 41.47 9.86 -3.13
C TRP A 60 41.56 10.72 -1.86
N LYS A 61 40.42 11.17 -1.30
CA LYS A 61 40.42 11.92 -0.03
C LYS A 61 40.69 11.01 1.15
N LEU A 62 40.15 9.79 1.10
CA LEU A 62 40.38 8.80 2.15
C LEU A 62 41.82 8.26 2.04
N PHE A 63 42.34 8.02 0.83
CA PHE A 63 43.73 7.66 0.58
C PHE A 63 44.69 8.70 1.19
N ALA A 64 44.47 9.99 0.97
CA ALA A 64 45.31 11.06 1.51
C ALA A 64 45.34 11.12 3.05
N ARG A 65 44.39 10.47 3.75
CA ARG A 65 44.30 10.44 5.22
C ARG A 65 44.79 9.14 5.85
N SER A 66 44.66 8.02 5.12
CA SER A 66 44.88 6.66 5.66
C SER A 66 46.04 5.94 5.02
N ASP A 67 46.59 6.48 3.92
CA ASP A 67 47.62 5.84 3.08
C ASP A 67 47.25 4.43 2.59
N ARG A 68 45.94 4.19 2.46
CA ARG A 68 45.35 2.93 1.97
C ARG A 68 44.35 3.23 0.87
N TYR A 69 44.32 2.38 -0.16
CA TYR A 69 43.36 2.50 -1.24
C TYR A 69 42.02 1.89 -0.82
N PHE A 70 40.98 2.70 -0.84
CA PHE A 70 39.61 2.28 -0.64
C PHE A 70 38.78 2.61 -1.87
N VAL A 71 37.98 1.65 -2.30
CA VAL A 71 36.99 1.82 -3.36
C VAL A 71 35.65 2.08 -2.71
N ARG A 72 34.95 3.11 -3.19
CA ARG A 72 33.54 3.27 -2.83
C ARG A 72 32.78 2.13 -3.49
N GLU A 73 32.32 1.21 -2.69
CA GLU A 73 31.30 0.26 -3.10
C GLU A 73 30.00 1.07 -3.21
N ALA A 74 29.57 1.39 -4.44
CA ALA A 74 28.19 1.76 -4.64
C ALA A 74 27.38 0.52 -4.25
N GLU A 75 26.55 0.60 -3.20
CA GLU A 75 25.45 -0.33 -3.08
C GLU A 75 24.81 -0.37 -4.47
N ARG A 76 24.87 -1.50 -5.14
CA ARG A 76 23.95 -1.76 -6.23
C ARG A 76 22.59 -1.73 -5.56
N GLU A 77 21.87 -0.61 -5.73
CA GLU A 77 20.43 -0.60 -5.52
C GLU A 77 19.93 -1.77 -6.38
N SER A 78 19.67 -2.90 -5.72
CA SER A 78 19.09 -4.04 -6.43
C SER A 78 17.67 -3.61 -6.78
N GLU A 79 17.35 -3.50 -8.06
CA GLU A 79 16.01 -3.24 -8.53
C GLU A 79 15.07 -4.27 -7.90
N ILE A 80 14.22 -3.82 -6.99
CA ILE A 80 13.22 -4.68 -6.35
C ILE A 80 11.98 -4.74 -7.25
N ALA A 81 11.42 -5.92 -7.42
CA ALA A 81 10.12 -6.05 -8.06
C ALA A 81 9.02 -5.75 -7.04
N ILE A 82 8.23 -4.71 -7.27
CA ILE A 82 7.13 -4.30 -6.40
C ILE A 82 5.82 -4.48 -7.15
N TRP A 83 4.93 -5.30 -6.60
CA TRP A 83 3.59 -5.49 -7.13
C TRP A 83 2.54 -4.86 -6.22
N PHE A 84 1.58 -4.19 -6.83
CA PHE A 84 0.36 -3.73 -6.17
C PHE A 84 -0.80 -4.59 -6.64
N LEU A 85 -1.37 -5.40 -5.73
CA LEU A 85 -2.60 -6.13 -5.94
C LEU A 85 -3.73 -5.36 -5.25
N LEU A 86 -4.67 -4.85 -6.04
CA LEU A 86 -5.79 -4.05 -5.60
C LEU A 86 -7.08 -4.85 -5.69
N ASP A 87 -7.79 -4.93 -4.59
CA ASP A 87 -9.18 -5.32 -4.57
C ASP A 87 -10.05 -4.19 -5.12
N ALA A 88 -10.82 -4.49 -6.15
CA ALA A 88 -11.79 -3.58 -6.75
C ALA A 88 -13.23 -4.14 -6.66
N SER A 89 -13.52 -4.91 -5.60
CA SER A 89 -14.88 -5.37 -5.27
C SER A 89 -15.79 -4.18 -4.89
N ALA A 90 -17.08 -4.41 -4.87
CA ALA A 90 -18.06 -3.36 -4.62
C ALA A 90 -17.93 -2.74 -3.23
N SER A 91 -17.50 -3.49 -2.22
CA SER A 91 -17.24 -3.03 -0.86
C SER A 91 -16.19 -1.91 -0.80
N MET A 92 -15.21 -1.93 -1.70
CA MET A 92 -14.20 -0.88 -1.84
C MET A 92 -14.76 0.46 -2.35
N GLY A 93 -15.94 0.46 -2.95
CA GLY A 93 -16.66 1.68 -3.38
C GLY A 93 -17.32 2.46 -2.24
N VAL A 94 -17.32 1.92 -1.01
CA VAL A 94 -17.96 2.57 0.13
C VAL A 94 -17.08 3.70 0.68
N SER A 95 -17.68 4.87 0.91
CA SER A 95 -17.07 6.04 1.54
C SER A 95 -17.60 6.26 2.96
N SER A 96 -16.92 7.10 3.74
CA SER A 96 -17.35 7.49 5.10
C SER A 96 -18.63 8.31 5.10
N ASP A 97 -18.91 9.01 3.99
CA ASP A 97 -20.15 9.76 3.78
C ASP A 97 -21.05 9.05 2.78
N PRO A 98 -21.94 8.15 3.23
CA PRO A 98 -22.85 7.42 2.36
C PRO A 98 -23.90 8.32 1.69
N GLU A 99 -24.10 9.56 2.17
CA GLU A 99 -25.01 10.52 1.57
C GLU A 99 -24.37 11.37 0.47
N GLY A 100 -23.05 11.25 0.28
CA GLY A 100 -22.30 11.94 -0.77
C GLY A 100 -22.29 13.46 -0.64
N LYS A 101 -22.52 13.98 0.57
CA LYS A 101 -22.55 15.43 0.83
C LYS A 101 -21.18 16.03 1.03
N ASP A 102 -20.23 15.24 1.47
CA ASP A 102 -18.82 15.61 1.61
C ASP A 102 -18.01 15.02 0.46
N ASP A 103 -16.97 15.73 0.02
CA ASP A 103 -15.96 15.23 -0.93
C ASP A 103 -15.06 14.19 -0.24
N SER A 104 -15.64 13.12 0.32
CA SER A 104 -14.90 12.04 0.95
C SER A 104 -14.52 10.98 -0.07
N TRP A 105 -13.31 10.44 0.05
CA TRP A 105 -12.88 9.31 -0.78
C TRP A 105 -13.65 8.04 -0.43
N SER A 106 -13.94 7.24 -1.47
CA SER A 106 -14.19 5.82 -1.25
C SER A 106 -12.87 5.10 -0.87
N LYS A 107 -12.97 3.89 -0.33
CA LYS A 107 -11.77 3.06 -0.09
C LYS A 107 -10.98 2.84 -1.38
N LEU A 108 -11.68 2.67 -2.52
CA LEU A 108 -11.04 2.52 -3.83
C LEU A 108 -10.31 3.79 -4.28
N ASP A 109 -10.91 4.98 -4.09
CA ASP A 109 -10.24 6.24 -4.43
C ASP A 109 -8.98 6.44 -3.59
N TYR A 110 -9.06 6.17 -2.29
CA TYR A 110 -7.91 6.22 -1.41
C TYR A 110 -6.83 5.22 -1.83
N ALA A 111 -7.22 3.96 -2.12
CA ALA A 111 -6.29 2.93 -2.59
C ALA A 111 -5.58 3.35 -3.87
N ALA A 112 -6.30 3.93 -4.84
CA ALA A 112 -5.73 4.41 -6.09
C ALA A 112 -4.65 5.49 -5.84
N HIS A 113 -4.94 6.46 -4.96
CA HIS A 113 -3.97 7.51 -4.62
C HIS A 113 -2.79 6.97 -3.80
N LEU A 114 -3.02 6.01 -2.91
CA LEU A 114 -1.97 5.32 -2.16
C LEU A 114 -1.02 4.56 -3.11
N ILE A 115 -1.57 3.79 -4.05
CA ILE A 115 -0.78 3.08 -5.06
C ILE A 115 -0.02 4.07 -5.94
N ALA A 116 -0.66 5.14 -6.41
CA ALA A 116 0.00 6.18 -7.20
C ALA A 116 1.19 6.79 -6.46
N THR A 117 1.05 7.03 -5.14
CA THR A 117 2.11 7.60 -4.29
C THR A 117 3.25 6.61 -4.05
N LEU A 118 2.93 5.38 -3.64
CA LEU A 118 3.94 4.36 -3.38
C LEU A 118 4.68 3.95 -4.66
N SER A 119 3.96 3.85 -5.79
CA SER A 119 4.57 3.57 -7.09
C SER A 119 5.46 4.71 -7.57
N TYR A 120 5.14 5.97 -7.25
CA TYR A 120 6.03 7.10 -7.53
C TYR A 120 7.31 7.05 -6.70
N ILE A 121 7.22 6.70 -5.41
CA ILE A 121 8.39 6.53 -4.54
C ILE A 121 9.29 5.42 -5.10
N ALA A 122 8.73 4.26 -5.42
CA ALA A 122 9.44 3.13 -6.00
C ALA A 122 10.10 3.50 -7.36
N TYR A 123 9.36 4.17 -8.23
CA TYR A 123 9.88 4.70 -9.49
C TYR A 123 11.10 5.62 -9.27
N ARG A 124 11.04 6.51 -8.28
CA ARG A 124 12.14 7.41 -7.94
C ARG A 124 13.36 6.68 -7.39
N GLN A 125 13.18 5.50 -6.82
CA GLN A 125 14.24 4.61 -6.32
C GLN A 125 14.81 3.68 -7.40
N GLY A 126 14.23 3.68 -8.61
CA GLY A 126 14.65 2.82 -9.71
C GLY A 126 14.06 1.41 -9.67
N ASP A 127 13.08 1.15 -8.77
CA ASP A 127 12.43 -0.14 -8.65
C ASP A 127 11.51 -0.45 -9.83
N ARG A 128 11.27 -1.74 -10.06
CA ARG A 128 10.32 -2.22 -11.08
C ARG A 128 8.95 -2.39 -10.46
N ILE A 129 7.93 -1.82 -11.09
CA ILE A 129 6.58 -1.77 -10.57
C ILE A 129 5.63 -2.57 -11.45
N GLY A 130 4.81 -3.42 -10.84
CA GLY A 130 3.67 -4.09 -11.48
C GLY A 130 2.38 -3.73 -10.76
N PHE A 131 1.26 -3.81 -11.48
CA PHE A 131 -0.05 -3.51 -10.94
C PHE A 131 -1.07 -4.56 -11.40
N LEU A 132 -1.92 -5.01 -10.50
CA LEU A 132 -3.04 -5.90 -10.77
C LEU A 132 -4.24 -5.47 -9.92
N ALA A 133 -5.37 -5.18 -10.56
CA ALA A 133 -6.65 -5.00 -9.88
C ALA A 133 -7.60 -6.14 -10.24
N LEU A 134 -8.36 -6.60 -9.26
CA LEU A 134 -9.28 -7.73 -9.37
C LEU A 134 -10.69 -7.32 -8.93
N SER A 135 -11.69 -7.60 -9.75
CA SER A 135 -13.12 -7.51 -9.43
C SER A 135 -13.88 -8.66 -10.07
N GLY A 136 -15.14 -8.84 -9.70
CA GLY A 136 -15.99 -9.88 -10.33
C GLY A 136 -16.28 -9.63 -11.81
N ASP A 137 -16.02 -8.42 -12.32
CA ASP A 137 -16.16 -8.09 -13.75
C ASP A 137 -14.89 -8.36 -14.57
N GLY A 138 -13.76 -8.67 -13.92
CA GLY A 138 -12.51 -8.97 -14.58
C GLY A 138 -11.27 -8.49 -13.84
N HIS A 139 -10.21 -8.29 -14.59
CA HIS A 139 -8.94 -7.82 -14.02
C HIS A 139 -8.29 -6.77 -14.92
N HIS A 140 -7.52 -5.90 -14.29
CA HIS A 140 -6.67 -4.91 -14.92
C HIS A 140 -5.22 -5.20 -14.55
N VAL A 141 -4.33 -5.35 -15.52
CA VAL A 141 -2.93 -5.70 -15.26
C VAL A 141 -1.97 -4.80 -16.03
N ILE A 142 -0.98 -4.28 -15.32
CA ILE A 142 0.22 -3.66 -15.86
C ILE A 142 1.40 -4.53 -15.45
N PRO A 143 2.14 -5.14 -16.39
CA PRO A 143 3.29 -5.99 -16.06
C PRO A 143 4.41 -5.19 -15.38
N LEU A 144 5.37 -5.90 -14.77
CA LEU A 144 6.57 -5.27 -14.19
C LEU A 144 7.31 -4.42 -15.22
N GLY A 145 7.58 -3.18 -14.88
CA GLY A 145 8.31 -2.24 -15.69
C GLY A 145 8.82 -1.07 -14.86
N GLY A 146 9.52 -0.14 -15.47
CA GLY A 146 10.08 1.04 -14.82
C GLY A 146 10.04 2.28 -15.71
N GLY A 147 10.41 3.42 -15.12
CA GLY A 147 10.47 4.69 -15.83
C GLY A 147 9.16 5.47 -15.86
N ASP A 148 9.23 6.72 -16.30
CA ASP A 148 8.13 7.70 -16.24
C ASP A 148 6.91 7.27 -17.06
N GLN A 149 7.12 6.70 -18.24
CA GLN A 149 6.04 6.22 -19.10
C GLN A 149 5.27 5.06 -18.46
N HIS A 150 6.00 4.18 -17.75
CA HIS A 150 5.40 3.05 -17.07
C HIS A 150 4.57 3.50 -15.86
N TRP A 151 5.09 4.43 -15.06
CA TRP A 151 4.32 5.05 -13.97
C TRP A 151 3.06 5.74 -14.50
N THR A 152 3.17 6.50 -15.60
CA THR A 152 2.02 7.12 -16.26
C THR A 152 0.97 6.09 -16.68
N ALA A 153 1.38 4.93 -17.20
CA ALA A 153 0.46 3.85 -17.56
C ALA A 153 -0.31 3.32 -16.34
N ILE A 154 0.36 3.17 -15.18
CA ILE A 154 -0.28 2.78 -13.93
C ILE A 154 -1.33 3.82 -13.51
N LEU A 155 -1.01 5.12 -13.56
CA LEU A 155 -1.96 6.18 -13.23
C LEU A 155 -3.20 6.17 -14.12
N LEU A 156 -3.02 5.97 -15.43
CA LEU A 156 -4.12 5.88 -16.39
C LEU A 156 -5.01 4.68 -16.10
N GLU A 157 -4.42 3.57 -15.69
CA GLU A 157 -5.20 2.37 -15.35
C GLU A 157 -5.95 2.56 -14.03
N LEU A 158 -5.31 3.10 -12.99
CA LEU A 158 -5.96 3.45 -11.72
C LEU A 158 -7.19 4.36 -11.91
N ALA A 159 -7.11 5.33 -12.82
CA ALA A 159 -8.23 6.23 -13.12
C ALA A 159 -9.43 5.53 -13.78
N ARG A 160 -9.25 4.35 -14.38
CA ARG A 160 -10.29 3.58 -15.06
C ARG A 160 -11.00 2.59 -14.16
N ILE A 161 -10.34 2.13 -13.09
CA ILE A 161 -10.89 1.12 -12.20
C ILE A 161 -12.15 1.62 -11.53
N ARG A 162 -13.10 0.71 -11.38
CA ARG A 162 -14.36 0.96 -10.67
C ARG A 162 -14.60 -0.18 -9.70
N ALA A 163 -15.16 0.14 -8.54
CA ALA A 163 -15.59 -0.86 -7.58
C ALA A 163 -16.84 -1.58 -8.09
N THR A 164 -16.73 -2.88 -8.35
CA THR A 164 -17.82 -3.66 -8.92
C THR A 164 -17.85 -5.08 -8.40
N LYS A 165 -19.05 -5.60 -8.15
CA LYS A 165 -19.32 -7.00 -7.77
C LYS A 165 -18.46 -7.49 -6.58
N ALA A 166 -18.47 -8.80 -6.37
CA ALA A 166 -17.63 -9.45 -5.37
C ALA A 166 -16.21 -9.70 -5.91
N PHE A 167 -15.27 -9.97 -5.00
CA PHE A 167 -13.93 -10.42 -5.38
C PHE A 167 -14.01 -11.80 -6.08
N PRO A 168 -13.19 -12.06 -7.12
CA PRO A 168 -13.27 -13.29 -7.88
C PRO A 168 -12.76 -14.51 -7.09
N SER A 169 -13.31 -15.69 -7.36
CA SER A 169 -12.88 -16.90 -6.68
C SER A 169 -11.42 -17.26 -6.98
N PRO A 170 -10.62 -17.69 -5.98
CA PRO A 170 -9.19 -17.98 -6.15
C PRO A 170 -8.88 -19.00 -7.25
N GLY A 171 -9.76 -19.98 -7.45
CA GLY A 171 -9.60 -21.01 -8.47
C GLY A 171 -9.51 -20.47 -9.91
N SER A 172 -10.12 -19.30 -10.17
CA SER A 172 -10.09 -18.66 -11.49
C SER A 172 -8.83 -17.79 -11.71
N LEU A 173 -8.05 -17.52 -10.65
CA LEU A 173 -6.99 -16.53 -10.66
C LEU A 173 -5.58 -17.09 -10.90
N SER A 174 -5.38 -18.41 -10.90
CA SER A 174 -4.05 -19.03 -10.94
C SER A 174 -3.16 -18.54 -12.11
N ALA A 175 -3.73 -18.36 -13.30
CA ALA A 175 -2.99 -17.86 -14.45
C ALA A 175 -2.69 -16.36 -14.34
N ILE A 176 -3.60 -15.58 -13.75
CA ILE A 176 -3.50 -14.14 -13.60
C ILE A 176 -2.45 -13.79 -12.52
N LEU A 177 -2.35 -14.60 -11.46
CA LEU A 177 -1.41 -14.39 -10.36
C LEU A 177 0.02 -14.87 -10.66
N LYS A 178 0.21 -15.68 -11.71
CA LYS A 178 1.54 -16.21 -12.07
C LYS A 178 2.61 -15.15 -12.26
N PRO A 179 2.36 -13.99 -12.89
CA PRO A 179 3.38 -12.93 -13.03
C PRO A 179 3.83 -12.32 -11.70
N LEU A 180 3.03 -12.43 -10.62
CA LEU A 180 3.35 -11.92 -9.29
C LEU A 180 4.30 -12.86 -8.52
N GLN A 181 4.48 -14.10 -8.96
CA GLN A 181 5.33 -15.10 -8.31
C GLN A 181 6.80 -14.90 -8.68
N VAL A 182 7.32 -13.69 -8.48
CA VAL A 182 8.73 -13.33 -8.65
C VAL A 182 9.28 -12.83 -7.32
N PRO A 183 10.60 -12.96 -7.07
CA PRO A 183 11.20 -12.38 -5.87
C PRO A 183 10.94 -10.87 -5.78
N GLY A 184 10.48 -10.41 -4.63
CA GLY A 184 10.17 -9.00 -4.42
C GLY A 184 9.12 -8.75 -3.35
N LEU A 185 8.44 -7.62 -3.45
CA LEU A 185 7.43 -7.16 -2.51
C LEU A 185 6.06 -7.08 -3.19
N ILE A 186 5.04 -7.63 -2.55
CA ILE A 186 3.65 -7.53 -3.00
C ILE A 186 2.82 -6.81 -1.95
N PHE A 187 2.19 -5.71 -2.34
CA PHE A 187 1.15 -5.06 -1.54
C PHE A 187 -0.21 -5.64 -1.92
N VAL A 188 -0.93 -6.19 -0.95
CA VAL A 188 -2.33 -6.60 -1.10
C VAL A 188 -3.19 -5.54 -0.42
N ILE A 189 -3.98 -4.79 -1.20
CA ILE A 189 -4.75 -3.64 -0.73
C ILE A 189 -6.23 -3.96 -0.87
N SER A 190 -6.95 -4.05 0.26
CA SER A 190 -8.36 -4.44 0.34
C SER A 190 -8.96 -3.96 1.66
N ASP A 191 -10.28 -4.01 1.81
CA ASP A 191 -10.94 -3.95 3.11
C ASP A 191 -11.07 -5.33 3.78
N PHE A 192 -10.78 -6.41 3.03
CA PHE A 192 -10.89 -7.81 3.46
C PHE A 192 -12.30 -8.23 3.87
N TYR A 193 -13.35 -7.50 3.46
CA TYR A 193 -14.74 -7.87 3.68
C TYR A 193 -15.24 -8.77 2.56
N GLU A 194 -14.84 -10.01 2.60
CA GLU A 194 -15.17 -11.05 1.63
C GLU A 194 -16.00 -12.17 2.25
N GLN A 195 -16.68 -12.97 1.42
CA GLN A 195 -17.60 -13.99 1.91
C GLN A 195 -16.91 -15.28 2.36
N SER A 196 -15.79 -15.66 1.71
CA SER A 196 -15.17 -16.97 1.88
C SER A 196 -13.65 -16.97 1.91
N ASP A 197 -13.05 -15.93 2.49
CA ASP A 197 -11.59 -15.78 2.61
C ASP A 197 -10.83 -15.74 1.27
N GLU A 198 -11.46 -15.30 0.16
CA GLU A 198 -10.92 -15.35 -1.20
C GLU A 198 -9.59 -14.57 -1.31
N ILE A 199 -9.52 -13.36 -0.75
CA ILE A 199 -8.31 -12.53 -0.75
C ILE A 199 -7.23 -13.15 0.14
N LEU A 200 -7.61 -13.76 1.25
CA LEU A 200 -6.69 -14.47 2.14
C LEU A 200 -6.07 -15.69 1.45
N GLU A 201 -6.85 -16.42 0.65
CA GLU A 201 -6.34 -17.53 -0.17
C GLU A 201 -5.37 -17.06 -1.25
N VAL A 202 -5.71 -15.95 -1.94
CA VAL A 202 -4.80 -15.29 -2.89
C VAL A 202 -3.52 -14.85 -2.18
N THR A 203 -3.62 -14.16 -1.05
CA THR A 203 -2.48 -13.73 -0.25
C THR A 203 -1.58 -14.89 0.15
N ARG A 204 -2.18 -16.00 0.60
CA ARG A 204 -1.45 -17.24 0.93
C ARG A 204 -0.70 -17.80 -0.28
N SER A 205 -1.34 -17.79 -1.46
CA SER A 205 -0.73 -18.33 -2.69
C SER A 205 0.46 -17.52 -3.19
N LEU A 206 0.51 -16.22 -2.83
CA LEU A 206 1.58 -15.29 -3.19
C LEU A 206 2.72 -15.29 -2.16
N SER A 207 2.44 -15.70 -0.92
CA SER A 207 3.44 -15.74 0.15
C SER A 207 4.45 -16.87 -0.10
N GLY A 208 5.74 -16.54 -0.18
CA GLY A 208 6.80 -17.51 -0.49
C GLY A 208 8.15 -17.11 0.09
N ARG A 209 9.16 -17.98 -0.07
CA ARG A 209 10.51 -17.78 0.50
C ARG A 209 11.22 -16.51 0.00
N HIS A 210 10.89 -16.05 -1.20
CA HIS A 210 11.57 -14.93 -1.85
C HIS A 210 10.62 -13.77 -2.16
N THR A 211 9.37 -13.88 -1.71
CA THR A 211 8.33 -12.87 -1.94
C THR A 211 7.80 -12.42 -0.59
N GLU A 212 8.03 -11.18 -0.27
CA GLU A 212 7.43 -10.53 0.90
C GLU A 212 6.03 -10.04 0.52
N VAL A 213 5.04 -10.33 1.35
CA VAL A 213 3.67 -9.84 1.16
C VAL A 213 3.31 -8.91 2.32
N ALA A 214 2.82 -7.73 1.99
CA ALA A 214 2.30 -6.75 2.93
C ALA A 214 0.82 -6.52 2.67
N ALA A 215 -0.03 -6.81 3.65
CA ALA A 215 -1.46 -6.56 3.60
C ALA A 215 -1.77 -5.15 4.10
N VAL A 216 -2.50 -4.37 3.31
CA VAL A 216 -2.99 -3.04 3.66
C VAL A 216 -4.51 -3.10 3.71
N GLN A 217 -5.05 -3.10 4.92
CA GLN A 217 -6.48 -3.06 5.15
C GLN A 217 -6.97 -1.62 5.14
N LEU A 218 -7.96 -1.32 4.31
CA LEU A 218 -8.62 -0.02 4.26
C LEU A 218 -9.93 -0.05 5.02
N VAL A 219 -10.09 0.89 5.94
CA VAL A 219 -11.31 1.07 6.73
C VAL A 219 -11.72 2.54 6.72
N ASN A 220 -12.99 2.83 6.90
CA ASN A 220 -13.47 4.19 7.10
C ASN A 220 -13.95 4.41 8.55
N SER A 221 -14.05 5.67 8.97
CA SER A 221 -14.47 6.03 10.32
C SER A 221 -15.90 5.55 10.63
N GLY A 222 -16.79 5.49 9.64
CA GLY A 222 -18.15 4.95 9.81
C GLY A 222 -18.15 3.48 10.22
N GLU A 223 -17.24 2.69 9.65
CA GLU A 223 -17.05 1.28 10.02
C GLU A 223 -16.36 1.15 11.38
N GLN A 224 -15.48 2.08 11.74
CA GLN A 224 -14.77 2.03 13.02
C GLN A 224 -15.64 2.43 14.20
N ASP A 225 -16.31 3.54 14.11
CA ASP A 225 -16.94 4.22 15.23
C ASP A 225 -18.42 3.94 15.38
N PHE A 226 -19.08 3.41 14.33
CA PHE A 226 -20.52 3.19 14.26
C PHE A 226 -21.31 4.46 14.65
N PRO A 227 -21.16 5.59 13.93
CA PRO A 227 -21.74 6.88 14.34
C PRO A 227 -23.24 7.00 14.11
N TYR A 228 -23.91 5.91 13.78
CA TYR A 228 -25.30 5.88 13.34
C TYR A 228 -26.28 6.05 14.49
N LYS A 229 -27.43 6.70 14.21
CA LYS A 229 -28.52 6.95 15.18
C LYS A 229 -29.87 6.66 14.54
N GLY A 230 -30.83 6.26 15.39
CA GLY A 230 -32.21 6.01 14.93
C GLY A 230 -32.36 4.69 14.18
N ILE A 231 -33.26 4.66 13.22
CA ILE A 231 -33.46 3.50 12.33
C ILE A 231 -32.61 3.71 11.08
N ILE A 232 -31.72 2.78 10.82
CA ILE A 232 -30.80 2.81 9.68
C ILE A 232 -31.11 1.65 8.75
N ARG A 233 -30.78 1.86 7.48
CA ARG A 233 -30.83 0.85 6.44
C ARG A 233 -29.40 0.56 5.99
N PHE A 234 -28.95 -0.63 6.29
CA PHE A 234 -27.72 -1.16 5.73
C PHE A 234 -28.01 -1.85 4.41
N GLU A 235 -27.13 -1.70 3.47
CA GLU A 235 -27.16 -2.39 2.18
C GLU A 235 -25.80 -3.07 1.99
N ASP A 236 -25.83 -4.37 1.69
CA ASP A 236 -24.64 -5.12 1.30
C ASP A 236 -24.22 -4.67 -0.11
N ALA A 237 -22.99 -4.16 -0.23
CA ALA A 237 -22.49 -3.58 -1.47
C ALA A 237 -22.33 -4.61 -2.61
N GLU A 238 -22.17 -5.90 -2.29
CA GLU A 238 -21.96 -6.97 -3.25
C GLU A 238 -23.27 -7.63 -3.69
N THR A 239 -24.19 -7.85 -2.74
CA THR A 239 -25.44 -8.58 -2.99
C THR A 239 -26.64 -7.66 -3.18
N GLY A 240 -26.57 -6.41 -2.71
CA GLY A 240 -27.66 -5.46 -2.70
C GLY A 240 -28.75 -5.78 -1.65
N GLU A 241 -28.52 -6.77 -0.77
CA GLU A 241 -29.44 -7.08 0.31
C GLU A 241 -29.55 -5.91 1.31
N GLN A 242 -30.76 -5.62 1.74
CA GLN A 242 -31.04 -4.48 2.62
C GLN A 242 -31.63 -4.95 3.94
N VAL A 243 -31.08 -4.45 5.03
CA VAL A 243 -31.57 -4.70 6.38
C VAL A 243 -31.89 -3.38 7.07
N ARG A 244 -33.09 -3.26 7.65
CA ARG A 244 -33.47 -2.14 8.51
C ARG A 244 -33.31 -2.54 9.97
N ILE A 245 -32.55 -1.76 10.72
CA ILE A 245 -32.27 -2.07 12.13
C ILE A 245 -32.18 -0.78 12.94
N SER A 246 -32.52 -0.87 14.25
CA SER A 246 -32.23 0.19 15.19
C SER A 246 -30.71 0.27 15.43
N ALA A 247 -30.11 1.44 15.23
CA ALA A 247 -28.69 1.65 15.47
C ALA A 247 -28.29 1.27 16.90
N ARG A 248 -29.13 1.61 17.88
CA ARG A 248 -28.89 1.30 19.30
C ARG A 248 -28.82 -0.21 19.57
N ASP A 249 -29.70 -0.98 18.93
CA ASP A 249 -29.75 -2.43 19.14
C ASP A 249 -28.63 -3.16 18.35
N ALA A 250 -28.20 -2.56 17.24
CA ALA A 250 -27.14 -3.11 16.39
C ALA A 250 -25.72 -2.84 16.92
N GLU A 251 -25.49 -1.71 17.57
CA GLU A 251 -24.15 -1.21 17.90
C GLU A 251 -23.29 -2.23 18.67
N ALA A 252 -23.82 -2.78 19.77
CA ALA A 252 -23.07 -3.72 20.60
C ALA A 252 -22.70 -4.99 19.84
N HIS A 253 -23.63 -5.51 19.03
CA HIS A 253 -23.41 -6.68 18.20
C HIS A 253 -22.40 -6.42 17.08
N TYR A 254 -22.52 -5.26 16.43
CA TYR A 254 -21.60 -4.82 15.38
C TYR A 254 -20.16 -4.70 15.93
N ARG A 255 -19.97 -3.98 17.04
CA ARG A 255 -18.64 -3.82 17.67
C ARG A 255 -18.02 -5.17 18.03
N THR A 256 -18.81 -6.11 18.56
CA THR A 256 -18.34 -7.45 18.90
C THR A 256 -17.92 -8.24 17.65
N LYS A 257 -18.74 -8.23 16.60
CA LYS A 257 -18.43 -8.93 15.35
C LYS A 257 -17.20 -8.32 14.66
N ARG A 258 -17.10 -6.99 14.66
CA ARG A 258 -15.96 -6.29 14.06
C ARG A 258 -14.65 -6.59 14.78
N ALA A 259 -14.66 -6.57 16.13
CA ALA A 259 -13.48 -6.93 16.92
C ALA A 259 -13.06 -8.39 16.66
N ALA A 260 -14.02 -9.32 16.57
CA ALA A 260 -13.75 -10.71 16.25
C ALA A 260 -13.19 -10.87 14.82
N PHE A 261 -13.72 -10.14 13.85
CA PHE A 261 -13.22 -10.10 12.48
C PHE A 261 -11.77 -9.61 12.42
N GLN A 262 -11.48 -8.47 13.07
CA GLN A 262 -10.12 -7.90 13.09
C GLN A 262 -9.12 -8.85 13.72
N THR A 263 -9.45 -9.43 14.87
CA THR A 263 -8.60 -10.44 15.53
C THR A 263 -8.38 -11.67 14.65
N GLY A 264 -9.45 -12.15 13.98
CA GLY A 264 -9.37 -13.28 13.06
C GLY A 264 -8.48 -12.99 11.84
N LEU A 265 -8.60 -11.80 11.26
CA LEU A 265 -7.78 -11.35 10.13
C LEU A 265 -6.29 -11.27 10.53
N GLU A 266 -5.97 -10.64 11.66
CA GLU A 266 -4.60 -10.55 12.19
C GLU A 266 -3.99 -11.93 12.45
N GLN A 267 -4.77 -12.86 13.02
CA GLN A 267 -4.32 -14.22 13.26
C GLN A 267 -4.05 -14.99 11.94
N LYS A 268 -4.96 -14.89 10.98
CA LYS A 268 -4.81 -15.57 9.68
C LYS A 268 -3.60 -15.07 8.91
N LEU A 269 -3.41 -13.74 8.83
CA LEU A 269 -2.25 -13.13 8.17
C LEU A 269 -0.95 -13.39 8.93
N GLY A 270 -0.97 -13.36 10.26
CA GLY A 270 0.17 -13.71 11.10
C GLY A 270 0.66 -15.14 10.89
N GLN A 271 -0.26 -16.11 10.71
CA GLN A 271 0.08 -17.50 10.38
C GLN A 271 0.78 -17.65 9.00
N MET A 272 0.57 -16.70 8.11
CA MET A 272 1.23 -16.62 6.79
C MET A 272 2.52 -15.79 6.82
N SER A 273 2.90 -15.25 7.98
CA SER A 273 3.99 -14.27 8.12
C SER A 273 3.78 -13.01 7.25
N VAL A 274 2.51 -12.63 7.05
CA VAL A 274 2.13 -11.43 6.31
C VAL A 274 1.89 -10.29 7.29
N ALA A 275 2.60 -9.18 7.10
CA ALA A 275 2.39 -7.97 7.88
C ALA A 275 1.06 -7.31 7.51
N LEU A 276 0.23 -6.99 8.51
CA LEU A 276 -1.02 -6.24 8.32
C LEU A 276 -0.83 -4.80 8.79
N SER A 277 -1.20 -3.86 7.93
CA SER A 277 -1.35 -2.45 8.27
C SER A 277 -2.80 -2.04 8.03
N THR A 278 -3.48 -1.57 9.07
CA THR A 278 -4.84 -1.02 8.96
C THR A 278 -4.75 0.50 8.78
N VAL A 279 -5.34 0.99 7.70
CA VAL A 279 -5.32 2.40 7.29
C VAL A 279 -6.75 2.93 7.27
N ASN A 280 -6.98 4.01 8.00
CA ASN A 280 -8.25 4.72 7.95
C ASN A 280 -8.23 5.73 6.79
N VAL A 281 -9.16 5.59 5.83
CA VAL A 281 -9.21 6.45 4.64
C VAL A 281 -9.56 7.91 4.95
N ASP A 282 -10.05 8.18 6.16
CA ASP A 282 -10.37 9.53 6.65
C ASP A 282 -9.16 10.21 7.33
N GLU A 283 -8.06 9.49 7.51
CA GLU A 283 -6.82 10.02 8.07
C GLU A 283 -5.85 10.50 6.97
N PRO A 284 -4.92 11.44 7.29
CA PRO A 284 -3.93 11.92 6.33
C PRO A 284 -3.08 10.78 5.76
N MET A 285 -3.02 10.71 4.42
CA MET A 285 -2.33 9.62 3.71
C MET A 285 -0.82 9.59 3.98
N ASP A 286 -0.19 10.75 4.09
CA ASP A 286 1.23 10.89 4.40
C ASP A 286 1.58 10.32 5.78
N GLN A 287 0.70 10.47 6.77
CA GLN A 287 0.85 9.83 8.08
C GLN A 287 0.72 8.31 7.96
N SER A 288 -0.28 7.82 7.25
CA SER A 288 -0.49 6.38 7.05
C SER A 288 0.70 5.71 6.35
N ILE A 289 1.27 6.35 5.34
CA ILE A 289 2.49 5.88 4.66
C ILE A 289 3.68 5.88 5.63
N PHE A 290 3.85 6.94 6.43
CA PHE A 290 4.92 7.02 7.41
C PHE A 290 4.83 5.90 8.45
N ASP A 291 3.64 5.67 9.02
CA ASP A 291 3.41 4.64 10.03
C ASP A 291 3.61 3.23 9.45
N PHE A 292 3.15 3.01 8.22
CA PHE A 292 3.38 1.76 7.48
C PHE A 292 4.88 1.47 7.32
N LEU A 293 5.65 2.40 6.78
CA LEU A 293 7.09 2.19 6.53
C LEU A 293 7.89 2.06 7.82
N LYS A 294 7.52 2.81 8.86
CA LYS A 294 8.14 2.70 10.19
C LYS A 294 7.84 1.36 10.88
N SER A 295 6.68 0.78 10.66
CA SER A 295 6.35 -0.56 11.18
C SER A 295 7.25 -1.64 10.59
N ARG A 296 7.63 -1.52 9.32
CA ARG A 296 8.53 -2.45 8.63
C ARG A 296 9.97 -2.39 9.14
N GLU A 297 10.51 -1.20 9.42
CA GLU A 297 11.85 -1.05 9.99
C GLU A 297 12.03 -1.77 11.35
N ARG A 298 10.92 -2.02 12.06
CA ARG A 298 10.94 -2.74 13.34
C ARG A 298 10.95 -4.27 13.19
N VAL A 299 10.51 -4.79 12.05
CA VAL A 299 10.48 -6.24 11.79
C VAL A 299 11.83 -6.76 11.31
N GLU A 300 12.67 -5.91 10.73
CA GLU A 300 14.01 -6.25 10.23
C GLU A 300 15.10 -6.25 11.34
N ARG A 301 14.75 -5.91 12.58
CA ARG A 301 15.63 -5.95 13.77
C ARG A 301 15.28 -7.12 14.68
#